data_2720fe52881a790bbfb7a575fa26fd10
#
_entry.id   2720fe52881a790bbfb7a575fa26fd10
#
_cell.length_a   1.000
_cell.length_b   1.000
_cell.length_c   1.000
_cell.angle_alpha   90.00
_cell.angle_beta   90.00
_cell.angle_gamma   90.00
#
_symmetry.space_group_name_H-M   'P 1'
#
loop_
_entity.id
_entity.type
_entity.pdbx_description
1 polymer ?
#
loop_
_entity_poly.entity_id
_entity_poly.type
_entity_poly.pdbx_seq_one_letter_code
_entity_poly.pdbx_strand_id
1 'polypeptide(L)'
;MMNTPPSKLAILVASALLLSAGRVMAGETPKFTLAGFGTLGLAHSTQRQADYTTQPWYNPHGAGYSQNWSADVDSRVGLQFDAQFNPRLSAVLQVVSELRYDNTYTPSIEWANVKYAFTPDASVRFGRIVMATFLASDYRKIGYAYPWLRPPLEVYNMMPVDYNDGMDATYRFHFGEASNTVNAFYGADNLKSPASGYYPWVANNAARGSWGIFDTFESGPVTLRLSYEQTTLTLDGVNSFFEQFRNFGAQGQALYAQYNAYRVPTIFWGMSAKYDPGKWFVMGEAGKSRLMPSFMGKQFAWYVSGGYRVRQFTPYAIYAKSKKLSTTSDPGLNLASVPPFMQAYAAGLNAGLNNFLAPPTSATTSLGVRWDFMKNVDLKLQYDHTRLDAGSSGLLINLQPGFVRGSGFNLYSAVVDWVF
;
A
#
# COMPACT_ATOMS: atom_id res chain seq x y z
N MET A 1 9.82 -5.08 26.24
CA MET A 1 8.97 -3.89 26.34
C MET A 1 9.87 -2.67 26.47
N MET A 2 10.14 -1.96 25.41
CA MET A 2 10.70 -0.62 25.48
C MET A 2 9.95 0.23 24.46
N ASN A 3 8.96 1.00 24.95
CA ASN A 3 8.39 2.11 24.22
C ASN A 3 9.51 3.13 24.00
N THR A 4 10.03 3.21 22.77
CA THR A 4 10.84 4.37 22.40
C THR A 4 9.89 5.57 22.27
N PRO A 5 10.00 6.60 23.10
CA PRO A 5 9.22 7.82 22.94
C PRO A 5 9.62 8.49 21.61
N PRO A 6 8.71 9.27 20.98
CA PRO A 6 9.05 10.06 19.80
C PRO A 6 10.30 10.89 20.12
N SER A 7 11.23 10.95 19.18
CA SER A 7 12.53 11.59 19.41
C SER A 7 12.32 13.00 19.98
N LYS A 8 13.03 13.33 21.06
CA LYS A 8 12.96 14.67 21.71
C LYS A 8 13.15 15.82 20.71
N LEU A 9 13.81 15.52 19.58
CA LEU A 9 14.00 16.46 18.48
C LEU A 9 12.68 16.80 17.75
N ALA A 10 11.79 15.82 17.52
CA ALA A 10 10.48 16.06 16.89
C ALA A 10 9.57 16.92 17.77
N ILE A 11 9.60 16.69 19.08
CA ILE A 11 8.84 17.50 20.05
C ILE A 11 9.45 18.90 20.16
N LEU A 12 10.77 19.06 20.14
CA LEU A 12 11.44 20.36 20.20
C LEU A 12 11.20 21.19 18.91
N VAL A 13 11.21 20.56 17.74
CA VAL A 13 10.92 21.24 16.46
C VAL A 13 9.45 21.65 16.41
N ALA A 14 8.51 20.80 16.84
CA ALA A 14 7.09 21.13 16.93
C ALA A 14 6.85 22.27 17.95
N SER A 15 7.52 22.25 19.09
CA SER A 15 7.42 23.30 20.11
C SER A 15 8.05 24.62 19.66
N ALA A 16 9.17 24.59 18.94
CA ALA A 16 9.82 25.77 18.39
C ALA A 16 8.97 26.43 17.28
N LEU A 17 8.30 25.62 16.43
CA LEU A 17 7.37 26.10 15.42
C LEU A 17 6.09 26.70 16.03
N LEU A 18 5.58 26.12 17.12
CA LEU A 18 4.44 26.68 17.85
C LEU A 18 4.79 27.99 18.59
N LEU A 19 6.01 28.12 19.11
CA LEU A 19 6.47 29.33 19.77
C LEU A 19 6.81 30.48 18.79
N SER A 20 7.24 30.15 17.56
CA SER A 20 7.44 31.15 16.51
C SER A 20 6.12 31.63 15.88
N ALA A 21 5.06 30.84 15.94
CA ALA A 21 3.71 31.22 15.49
C ALA A 21 3.09 32.35 16.34
N GLY A 22 3.55 32.54 17.58
CA GLY A 22 3.05 33.61 18.49
C GLY A 22 3.45 35.05 18.12
N ARG A 23 4.21 35.26 17.04
CA ARG A 23 4.59 36.61 16.56
C ARG A 23 4.07 36.95 15.16
N VAL A 24 3.14 36.18 14.63
CA VAL A 24 2.60 36.40 13.28
C VAL A 24 1.34 37.26 13.34
N MET A 25 1.50 38.53 12.96
CA MET A 25 0.53 39.47 12.38
C MET A 25 -0.94 39.32 12.81
N ALA A 26 -1.43 40.27 13.56
CA ALA A 26 -2.86 40.52 13.73
C ALA A 26 -3.55 40.66 12.36
N GLY A 27 -4.44 39.70 12.02
CA GLY A 27 -5.22 39.86 10.78
C GLY A 27 -6.18 38.73 10.41
N GLU A 28 -5.86 37.47 10.63
CA GLU A 28 -6.78 36.39 10.25
C GLU A 28 -7.00 35.41 11.42
N THR A 29 -8.28 35.14 11.72
CA THR A 29 -8.63 34.10 12.68
C THR A 29 -8.33 32.71 12.09
N PRO A 30 -7.69 31.81 12.84
CA PRO A 30 -7.47 30.46 12.39
C PRO A 30 -8.78 29.77 11.98
N LYS A 31 -8.75 29.03 10.85
CA LYS A 31 -9.90 28.24 10.38
C LYS A 31 -9.64 26.78 10.69
N PHE A 32 -10.65 26.14 11.27
CA PHE A 32 -10.62 24.71 11.56
C PHE A 32 -11.75 24.02 10.83
N THR A 33 -11.45 22.88 10.18
CA THR A 33 -12.44 22.04 9.54
C THR A 33 -12.33 20.61 10.03
N LEU A 34 -13.48 19.97 10.21
CA LEU A 34 -13.60 18.55 10.49
C LEU A 34 -14.32 17.91 9.32
N ALA A 35 -13.72 16.91 8.71
CA ALA A 35 -14.30 16.09 7.66
C ALA A 35 -14.22 14.62 8.07
N GLY A 36 -15.08 13.81 7.49
CA GLY A 36 -15.04 12.37 7.73
C GLY A 36 -15.42 11.59 6.49
N PHE A 37 -15.03 10.32 6.51
CA PHE A 37 -15.36 9.38 5.45
C PHE A 37 -15.52 7.98 6.03
N GLY A 38 -16.19 7.14 5.29
CA GLY A 38 -16.28 5.73 5.64
C GLY A 38 -16.65 4.86 4.46
N THR A 39 -16.39 3.59 4.63
CA THR A 39 -16.78 2.49 3.76
C THR A 39 -17.32 1.37 4.63
N LEU A 40 -18.53 0.91 4.38
CA LEU A 40 -19.06 -0.33 4.91
C LEU A 40 -19.11 -1.35 3.77
N GLY A 41 -18.30 -2.39 3.88
CA GLY A 41 -18.10 -3.38 2.83
C GLY A 41 -18.52 -4.79 3.21
N LEU A 42 -18.83 -5.59 2.19
CA LEU A 42 -19.03 -7.01 2.31
C LEU A 42 -18.41 -7.70 1.09
N ALA A 43 -17.52 -8.66 1.32
CA ALA A 43 -16.83 -9.41 0.28
C ALA A 43 -17.02 -10.92 0.46
N HIS A 44 -17.19 -11.65 -0.65
CA HIS A 44 -17.26 -13.10 -0.69
C HIS A 44 -16.30 -13.66 -1.73
N SER A 45 -15.38 -14.54 -1.31
CA SER A 45 -14.45 -15.24 -2.19
C SER A 45 -14.89 -16.69 -2.42
N THR A 46 -14.78 -17.16 -3.67
CA THR A 46 -14.97 -18.60 -3.97
C THR A 46 -13.78 -19.45 -3.55
N GLN A 47 -12.64 -18.84 -3.20
CA GLN A 47 -11.46 -19.55 -2.69
C GLN A 47 -11.69 -19.95 -1.23
N ARG A 48 -11.69 -21.29 -0.97
CA ARG A 48 -11.95 -21.84 0.38
C ARG A 48 -10.69 -22.26 1.13
N GLN A 49 -9.55 -22.28 0.45
CA GLN A 49 -8.26 -22.72 1.01
C GLN A 49 -7.28 -21.58 1.23
N ALA A 50 -7.77 -20.33 1.12
CA ALA A 50 -6.99 -19.13 1.35
C ALA A 50 -7.92 -17.92 1.54
N ASP A 51 -7.39 -16.81 2.05
CA ASP A 51 -8.12 -15.57 2.23
C ASP A 51 -7.72 -14.52 1.22
N TYR A 52 -8.71 -13.80 0.71
CA TYR A 52 -8.55 -12.55 -0.02
C TYR A 52 -8.67 -11.37 0.93
N THR A 53 -7.73 -10.43 0.84
CA THR A 53 -7.76 -9.15 1.58
C THR A 53 -7.17 -8.02 0.75
N THR A 54 -7.48 -6.77 1.08
CA THR A 54 -6.94 -5.58 0.39
C THR A 54 -5.52 -5.21 0.85
N GLN A 55 -5.09 -5.72 2.00
CA GLN A 55 -3.77 -5.43 2.58
C GLN A 55 -3.06 -6.72 3.02
N PRO A 56 -2.57 -7.56 2.08
CA PRO A 56 -2.00 -8.88 2.38
C PRO A 56 -0.75 -8.84 3.27
N TRP A 57 -0.07 -7.70 3.38
CA TRP A 57 1.08 -7.52 4.27
C TRP A 57 0.70 -7.20 5.73
N TYR A 58 -0.56 -6.77 5.95
CA TYR A 58 -1.00 -6.22 7.24
C TYR A 58 -2.20 -6.94 7.84
N ASN A 59 -3.07 -7.53 7.02
CA ASN A 59 -4.28 -8.14 7.52
C ASN A 59 -4.05 -9.60 7.94
N PRO A 60 -4.58 -10.01 9.10
CA PRO A 60 -4.43 -11.39 9.59
C PRO A 60 -5.41 -12.37 8.93
N HIS A 61 -6.49 -11.90 8.34
CA HIS A 61 -7.53 -12.71 7.69
C HIS A 61 -8.28 -11.89 6.62
N GLY A 62 -9.23 -12.55 5.93
CA GLY A 62 -10.05 -11.93 4.89
C GLY A 62 -11.23 -12.79 4.47
N ALA A 63 -11.71 -12.62 3.23
CA ALA A 63 -12.80 -13.38 2.65
C ALA A 63 -12.27 -14.69 2.03
N GLY A 64 -12.82 -15.82 2.44
CA GLY A 64 -12.48 -17.13 1.90
C GLY A 64 -12.43 -18.21 2.97
N TYR A 65 -11.22 -18.61 3.37
CA TYR A 65 -11.01 -19.62 4.40
C TYR A 65 -11.49 -19.17 5.79
N SER A 66 -11.02 -18.01 6.25
CA SER A 66 -11.36 -17.51 7.58
C SER A 66 -12.80 -17.06 7.70
N GLN A 67 -13.32 -16.40 6.67
CA GLN A 67 -14.68 -15.85 6.63
C GLN A 67 -15.29 -16.07 5.25
N ASN A 68 -16.41 -16.79 5.17
CA ASN A 68 -17.12 -17.00 3.90
C ASN A 68 -17.57 -15.68 3.28
N TRP A 69 -18.17 -14.81 4.11
CA TRP A 69 -18.47 -13.41 3.83
C TRP A 69 -17.70 -12.57 4.84
N SER A 70 -16.95 -11.60 4.38
CA SER A 70 -16.12 -10.74 5.23
C SER A 70 -16.52 -9.27 5.07
N ALA A 71 -16.83 -8.64 6.19
CA ALA A 71 -16.95 -7.19 6.26
C ALA A 71 -15.59 -6.51 6.41
N ASP A 72 -14.57 -7.26 6.83
CA ASP A 72 -13.25 -6.74 7.20
C ASP A 72 -12.38 -6.31 6.02
N VAL A 73 -12.69 -6.83 4.80
CA VAL A 73 -11.89 -6.59 3.60
C VAL A 73 -11.85 -5.11 3.20
N ASP A 74 -12.99 -4.42 3.28
CA ASP A 74 -13.12 -3.04 2.78
C ASP A 74 -13.59 -2.04 3.83
N SER A 75 -14.19 -2.51 4.96
CA SER A 75 -14.79 -1.60 5.95
C SER A 75 -13.75 -0.77 6.67
N ARG A 76 -14.00 0.55 6.70
CA ARG A 76 -13.18 1.54 7.40
C ARG A 76 -13.98 2.79 7.71
N VAL A 77 -13.49 3.56 8.68
CA VAL A 77 -13.98 4.90 8.97
C VAL A 77 -12.79 5.80 9.27
N GLY A 78 -12.81 7.02 8.76
CA GLY A 78 -11.76 8.01 8.96
C GLY A 78 -12.31 9.38 9.33
N LEU A 79 -11.53 10.11 10.12
CA LEU A 79 -11.77 11.50 10.47
C LEU A 79 -10.52 12.31 10.11
N GLN A 80 -10.74 13.48 9.54
CA GLN A 80 -9.68 14.42 9.21
C GLN A 80 -9.97 15.77 9.85
N PHE A 81 -8.98 16.28 10.55
CA PHE A 81 -8.98 17.61 11.12
C PHE A 81 -7.93 18.47 10.41
N ASP A 82 -8.38 19.56 9.81
CA ASP A 82 -7.55 20.54 9.13
C ASP A 82 -7.52 21.85 9.95
N ALA A 83 -6.33 22.41 10.13
CA ALA A 83 -6.10 23.67 10.79
C ALA A 83 -5.35 24.62 9.86
N GLN A 84 -5.99 25.69 9.43
CA GLN A 84 -5.36 26.79 8.67
C GLN A 84 -5.10 27.95 9.64
N PHE A 85 -3.84 28.12 10.06
CA PHE A 85 -3.45 29.16 11.02
C PHE A 85 -3.33 30.53 10.36
N ASN A 86 -2.84 30.56 9.10
CA ASN A 86 -2.73 31.72 8.24
C ASN A 86 -2.53 31.26 6.78
N PRO A 87 -2.46 32.14 5.76
CA PRO A 87 -2.30 31.73 4.36
C PRO A 87 -1.08 30.85 4.05
N ARG A 88 -0.06 30.87 4.94
CA ARG A 88 1.18 30.10 4.73
C ARG A 88 1.31 28.86 5.63
N LEU A 89 0.64 28.84 6.76
CA LEU A 89 0.82 27.77 7.75
C LEU A 89 -0.48 27.01 7.96
N SER A 90 -0.43 25.70 7.74
CA SER A 90 -1.53 24.77 7.99
C SER A 90 -1.04 23.47 8.59
N ALA A 91 -1.96 22.72 9.20
CA ALA A 91 -1.70 21.38 9.70
C ALA A 91 -2.88 20.47 9.37
N VAL A 92 -2.60 19.17 9.21
CA VAL A 92 -3.61 18.13 9.02
C VAL A 92 -3.35 16.98 9.97
N LEU A 93 -4.44 16.44 10.54
CA LEU A 93 -4.46 15.18 11.26
C LEU A 93 -5.57 14.30 10.68
N GLN A 94 -5.21 13.13 10.14
CA GLN A 94 -6.17 12.13 9.69
C GLN A 94 -5.97 10.84 10.48
N VAL A 95 -7.07 10.30 11.00
CA VAL A 95 -7.11 9.06 11.77
C VAL A 95 -8.08 8.11 11.09
N VAL A 96 -7.67 6.85 10.91
CA VAL A 96 -8.48 5.81 10.25
C VAL A 96 -8.56 4.59 11.14
N SER A 97 -9.77 4.02 11.25
CA SER A 97 -10.06 2.73 11.85
C SER A 97 -10.43 1.73 10.76
N GLU A 98 -9.64 0.68 10.61
CA GLU A 98 -9.83 -0.46 9.69
C GLU A 98 -9.21 -1.70 10.30
N LEU A 99 -9.41 -2.90 9.72
CA LEU A 99 -8.78 -4.12 10.19
C LEU A 99 -7.25 -3.99 10.18
N ARG A 100 -6.61 -4.33 11.31
CA ARG A 100 -5.17 -4.20 11.52
C ARG A 100 -4.50 -5.56 11.70
N TYR A 101 -3.16 -5.54 11.67
CA TYR A 101 -2.29 -6.69 11.87
C TYR A 101 -2.52 -7.47 13.18
N ASP A 102 -3.06 -6.85 14.20
CA ASP A 102 -3.36 -7.41 15.52
C ASP A 102 -4.83 -7.84 15.68
N ASN A 103 -5.56 -7.95 14.57
CA ASN A 103 -6.97 -8.32 14.53
C ASN A 103 -7.88 -7.35 15.31
N THR A 104 -7.55 -6.06 15.30
CA THR A 104 -8.34 -5.00 15.93
C THR A 104 -8.70 -3.92 14.92
N TYR A 105 -9.66 -3.07 15.31
CA TYR A 105 -10.03 -1.83 14.62
C TYR A 105 -9.52 -0.58 15.36
N THR A 106 -8.46 -0.72 16.16
CA THR A 106 -7.86 0.40 16.87
C THR A 106 -7.44 1.50 15.89
N PRO A 107 -7.94 2.74 16.05
CA PRO A 107 -7.63 3.82 15.13
C PRO A 107 -6.13 4.07 15.01
N SER A 108 -5.66 4.35 13.79
CA SER A 108 -4.27 4.70 13.49
C SER A 108 -4.19 6.06 12.81
N ILE A 109 -3.09 6.76 13.05
CA ILE A 109 -2.80 8.02 12.36
C ILE A 109 -2.29 7.69 10.96
N GLU A 110 -3.03 8.15 9.93
CA GLU A 110 -2.63 8.07 8.53
C GLU A 110 -1.82 9.29 8.12
N TRP A 111 -2.28 10.50 8.49
CA TRP A 111 -1.61 11.77 8.23
C TRP A 111 -1.47 12.56 9.52
N ALA A 112 -0.32 13.16 9.74
CA ALA A 112 -0.08 14.09 10.84
C ALA A 112 1.08 14.99 10.45
N ASN A 113 0.80 16.11 9.78
CA ASN A 113 1.86 16.98 9.29
C ASN A 113 1.48 18.46 9.37
N VAL A 114 2.53 19.27 9.35
CA VAL A 114 2.46 20.73 9.25
C VAL A 114 3.01 21.13 7.88
N LYS A 115 2.29 21.98 7.18
CA LYS A 115 2.65 22.54 5.87
C LYS A 115 3.00 24.01 6.01
N TYR A 116 4.11 24.42 5.40
CA TYR A 116 4.46 25.81 5.21
C TYR A 116 4.53 26.12 3.71
N ALA A 117 3.72 27.07 3.25
CA ALA A 117 3.69 27.57 1.87
C ALA A 117 4.54 28.84 1.78
N PHE A 118 5.65 28.77 1.06
CA PHE A 118 6.49 29.94 0.76
C PHE A 118 5.80 30.87 -0.24
N THR A 119 5.17 30.25 -1.25
CA THR A 119 4.34 30.87 -2.27
C THR A 119 3.12 29.98 -2.52
N PRO A 120 2.14 30.41 -3.34
CA PRO A 120 1.05 29.50 -3.75
C PRO A 120 1.53 28.20 -4.43
N ASP A 121 2.72 28.25 -5.04
CA ASP A 121 3.27 27.14 -5.83
C ASP A 121 4.38 26.37 -5.11
N ALA A 122 4.97 26.92 -4.05
CA ALA A 122 6.09 26.31 -3.32
C ALA A 122 5.73 26.04 -1.87
N SER A 123 5.84 24.80 -1.42
CA SER A 123 5.57 24.41 -0.03
C SER A 123 6.45 23.29 0.46
N VAL A 124 6.56 23.17 1.79
CA VAL A 124 7.17 22.03 2.48
C VAL A 124 6.20 21.48 3.51
N ARG A 125 6.26 20.15 3.78
CA ARG A 125 5.54 19.50 4.86
C ARG A 125 6.52 18.74 5.75
N PHE A 126 6.20 18.67 7.05
CA PHE A 126 6.95 17.92 8.04
C PHE A 126 5.98 17.08 8.88
N GLY A 127 6.32 15.80 9.11
CA GLY A 127 5.52 14.87 9.88
C GLY A 127 5.20 13.61 9.11
N ARG A 128 4.02 13.01 9.37
CA ARG A 128 3.51 11.86 8.63
C ARG A 128 2.80 12.34 7.37
N ILE A 129 3.33 11.95 6.22
CA ILE A 129 2.95 12.44 4.91
C ILE A 129 2.59 11.25 4.04
N VAL A 130 1.49 11.34 3.28
CA VAL A 130 1.13 10.32 2.29
C VAL A 130 2.12 10.31 1.12
N MET A 131 2.46 9.12 0.64
CA MET A 131 3.31 8.92 -0.54
C MET A 131 2.44 8.89 -1.81
N ALA A 132 2.66 9.85 -2.72
CA ALA A 132 1.88 10.02 -3.94
C ALA A 132 2.35 9.09 -5.08
N THR A 133 2.61 7.84 -4.80
CA THR A 133 3.17 6.84 -5.73
C THR A 133 2.31 6.66 -6.98
N PHE A 134 0.99 6.50 -6.80
CA PHE A 134 -0.02 6.32 -7.84
C PHE A 134 -1.09 7.42 -7.75
N LEU A 135 -1.94 7.52 -8.78
CA LEU A 135 -2.95 8.60 -8.86
C LEU A 135 -3.94 8.61 -7.71
N ALA A 136 -4.31 7.44 -7.18
CA ALA A 136 -5.23 7.35 -6.04
C ALA A 136 -4.53 7.20 -4.68
N SER A 137 -3.19 7.28 -4.59
CA SER A 137 -2.46 7.08 -3.34
C SER A 137 -2.88 8.05 -2.25
N ASP A 138 -3.08 9.33 -2.61
CA ASP A 138 -3.41 10.41 -1.66
C ASP A 138 -4.79 10.23 -1.01
N TYR A 139 -5.70 9.50 -1.67
CA TYR A 139 -7.08 9.32 -1.21
C TYR A 139 -7.53 7.85 -1.23
N ARG A 140 -6.60 6.90 -1.28
CA ARG A 140 -6.95 5.47 -1.40
C ARG A 140 -7.79 4.91 -0.24
N LYS A 141 -7.76 5.57 0.93
CA LYS A 141 -8.61 5.23 2.07
C LYS A 141 -10.03 5.78 1.95
N ILE A 142 -10.26 6.75 1.07
CA ILE A 142 -11.54 7.43 0.87
C ILE A 142 -12.26 6.78 -0.32
N GLY A 143 -13.04 5.74 -0.05
CA GLY A 143 -13.73 4.95 -1.10
C GLY A 143 -14.55 5.81 -2.04
N TYR A 144 -15.26 6.81 -1.51
CA TYR A 144 -16.08 7.74 -2.28
C TYR A 144 -15.30 8.51 -3.37
N ALA A 145 -13.97 8.69 -3.22
CA ALA A 145 -13.17 9.55 -4.10
C ALA A 145 -12.79 8.92 -5.45
N TYR A 146 -12.95 7.62 -5.62
CA TYR A 146 -12.63 6.93 -6.87
C TYR A 146 -13.81 6.11 -7.41
N PRO A 147 -13.84 5.82 -8.73
CA PRO A 147 -14.99 5.17 -9.35
C PRO A 147 -15.14 3.69 -8.99
N TRP A 148 -14.06 3.00 -8.68
CA TRP A 148 -14.03 1.57 -8.37
C TRP A 148 -14.48 1.28 -6.95
N LEU A 149 -14.75 0.03 -6.66
CA LEU A 149 -14.95 -0.42 -5.30
C LEU A 149 -13.65 -0.35 -4.50
N ARG A 150 -12.53 -0.75 -5.11
CA ARG A 150 -11.16 -0.64 -4.56
C ARG A 150 -10.13 -0.43 -5.66
N PRO A 151 -8.98 0.19 -5.38
CA PRO A 151 -7.86 0.23 -6.32
C PRO A 151 -7.35 -1.16 -6.67
N PRO A 152 -6.89 -1.42 -7.92
CA PRO A 152 -6.38 -2.72 -8.34
C PRO A 152 -5.18 -3.19 -7.51
N LEU A 153 -5.34 -4.31 -6.79
CA LEU A 153 -4.36 -4.81 -5.84
C LEU A 153 -3.03 -5.18 -6.47
N GLU A 154 -3.03 -5.68 -7.70
CA GLU A 154 -1.82 -6.05 -8.44
C GLU A 154 -0.81 -4.91 -8.48
N VAL A 155 -1.29 -3.68 -8.61
CA VAL A 155 -0.46 -2.47 -8.71
C VAL A 155 -0.27 -1.80 -7.35
N TYR A 156 -1.35 -1.56 -6.60
CA TYR A 156 -1.28 -0.81 -5.34
C TYR A 156 -0.56 -1.57 -4.21
N ASN A 157 -0.50 -2.90 -4.26
CA ASN A 157 0.29 -3.71 -3.32
C ASN A 157 1.79 -3.80 -3.64
N MET A 158 2.26 -3.26 -4.77
CA MET A 158 3.69 -3.18 -5.05
C MET A 158 4.42 -2.22 -4.11
N MET A 159 3.69 -1.22 -3.59
CA MET A 159 4.13 -0.31 -2.52
C MET A 159 3.17 -0.47 -1.33
N PRO A 160 3.47 -1.40 -0.41
CA PRO A 160 2.63 -1.63 0.76
C PRO A 160 2.69 -0.49 1.77
N VAL A 161 3.73 0.35 1.73
CA VAL A 161 3.88 1.55 2.54
C VAL A 161 3.18 2.71 1.84
N ASP A 162 2.25 3.36 2.51
CA ASP A 162 1.45 4.47 1.97
C ASP A 162 1.74 5.81 2.63
N TYR A 163 2.56 5.84 3.66
CA TYR A 163 2.99 7.07 4.31
C TYR A 163 4.51 7.07 4.55
N ASN A 164 5.03 8.24 4.89
CA ASN A 164 6.42 8.45 5.26
C ASN A 164 6.48 9.41 6.45
N ASP A 165 7.19 9.02 7.50
CA ASP A 165 7.49 9.90 8.64
C ASP A 165 8.75 10.70 8.34
N GLY A 166 8.58 11.96 7.93
CA GLY A 166 9.69 12.76 7.44
C GLY A 166 9.29 14.13 6.94
N MET A 167 9.72 14.47 5.75
CA MET A 167 9.44 15.76 5.12
C MET A 167 9.25 15.60 3.61
N ASP A 168 8.53 16.54 3.01
CA ASP A 168 8.50 16.73 1.57
C ASP A 168 8.55 18.20 1.17
N ALA A 169 8.90 18.41 -0.11
CA ALA A 169 8.86 19.70 -0.76
C ALA A 169 8.09 19.57 -2.07
N THR A 170 7.23 20.52 -2.34
CA THR A 170 6.42 20.56 -3.57
C THR A 170 6.64 21.88 -4.28
N TYR A 171 6.81 21.80 -5.60
CA TYR A 171 6.81 22.97 -6.48
C TYR A 171 5.92 22.73 -7.68
N ARG A 172 5.07 23.73 -8.02
CA ARG A 172 4.17 23.72 -9.18
C ARG A 172 4.62 24.73 -10.23
N PHE A 173 4.81 24.24 -11.44
CA PHE A 173 5.08 25.05 -12.63
C PHE A 173 3.78 25.24 -13.40
N HIS A 174 3.60 26.43 -14.00
CA HIS A 174 2.46 26.75 -14.85
C HIS A 174 2.91 27.01 -16.29
N PHE A 175 2.23 26.38 -17.25
CA PHE A 175 2.49 26.50 -18.68
C PHE A 175 1.16 26.79 -19.42
N GLY A 176 0.70 28.05 -19.39
CA GLY A 176 -0.64 28.39 -19.84
C GLY A 176 -1.72 27.70 -19.00
N GLU A 177 -2.54 26.88 -19.64
CA GLU A 177 -3.58 26.09 -18.95
C GLU A 177 -3.06 24.77 -18.35
N ALA A 178 -1.82 24.41 -18.64
CA ALA A 178 -1.20 23.22 -18.08
C ALA A 178 -0.43 23.52 -16.80
N SER A 179 -0.33 22.55 -15.92
CA SER A 179 0.54 22.59 -14.73
C SER A 179 1.39 21.35 -14.61
N ASN A 180 2.58 21.50 -14.04
CA ASN A 180 3.43 20.39 -13.65
C ASN A 180 3.83 20.54 -12.19
N THR A 181 3.52 19.54 -11.37
CA THR A 181 3.82 19.53 -9.93
C THR A 181 4.88 18.49 -9.63
N VAL A 182 6.03 18.95 -9.17
CA VAL A 182 7.12 18.10 -8.68
C VAL A 182 7.05 18.06 -7.16
N ASN A 183 7.03 16.85 -6.60
CA ASN A 183 7.13 16.62 -5.16
C ASN A 183 8.33 15.73 -4.89
N ALA A 184 9.17 16.08 -3.93
CA ALA A 184 10.29 15.26 -3.46
C ALA A 184 10.15 15.04 -1.95
N PHE A 185 10.39 13.82 -1.49
CA PHE A 185 10.27 13.47 -0.07
C PHE A 185 11.53 12.79 0.46
N TYR A 186 11.71 12.84 1.79
CA TYR A 186 12.70 12.09 2.54
C TYR A 186 12.16 11.69 3.92
N GLY A 187 12.44 10.45 4.36
CA GLY A 187 12.05 10.01 5.70
C GLY A 187 12.26 8.53 5.97
N ALA A 188 11.40 7.97 6.81
CA ALA A 188 11.46 6.58 7.24
C ALA A 188 10.09 6.10 7.75
N ASP A 189 9.88 4.76 7.75
CA ASP A 189 8.63 4.16 8.22
C ASP A 189 8.89 2.99 9.15
N ASN A 190 7.95 2.76 10.07
CA ASN A 190 7.86 1.56 10.88
C ASN A 190 6.51 0.91 10.65
N LEU A 191 6.53 -0.34 10.27
CA LEU A 191 5.37 -1.10 9.89
C LEU A 191 5.29 -2.37 10.72
N LYS A 192 4.06 -2.82 11.01
CA LYS A 192 3.86 -4.09 11.70
C LYS A 192 3.11 -5.06 10.79
N SER A 193 3.53 -6.32 10.79
CA SER A 193 2.83 -7.40 10.11
C SER A 193 2.36 -8.46 11.10
N PRO A 194 1.24 -9.17 10.79
CA PRO A 194 0.69 -10.18 11.68
C PRO A 194 1.65 -11.35 11.87
N ALA A 195 1.45 -12.10 12.94
CA ALA A 195 2.06 -13.42 13.11
C ALA A 195 1.71 -14.33 11.92
N SER A 196 2.59 -15.24 11.58
CA SER A 196 2.41 -16.18 10.47
C SER A 196 2.90 -17.58 10.84
N GLY A 197 2.67 -18.57 9.99
CA GLY A 197 3.20 -19.92 10.17
C GLY A 197 4.73 -19.99 10.18
N TYR A 198 5.42 -18.95 9.73
CA TYR A 198 6.89 -18.86 9.74
C TYR A 198 7.46 -18.18 10.99
N TYR A 199 6.67 -17.32 11.66
CA TYR A 199 7.04 -16.65 12.91
C TYR A 199 5.76 -16.33 13.70
N PRO A 200 5.66 -16.82 14.97
CA PRO A 200 4.43 -16.74 15.76
C PRO A 200 4.29 -15.44 16.55
N TRP A 201 4.87 -14.34 16.09
CA TRP A 201 4.80 -13.02 16.72
C TRP A 201 4.49 -11.93 15.70
N VAL A 202 3.97 -10.80 16.17
CA VAL A 202 3.83 -9.59 15.36
C VAL A 202 5.22 -9.07 15.02
N ALA A 203 5.56 -9.04 13.73
CA ALA A 203 6.86 -8.59 13.28
C ALA A 203 6.91 -7.07 13.10
N ASN A 204 8.07 -6.47 13.43
CA ASN A 204 8.36 -5.08 13.20
C ASN A 204 9.17 -4.95 11.90
N ASN A 205 8.62 -4.26 10.93
CA ASN A 205 9.27 -3.98 9.66
C ASN A 205 9.70 -2.53 9.61
N ALA A 206 10.70 -2.23 8.81
CA ALA A 206 11.26 -0.89 8.72
C ALA A 206 11.66 -0.53 7.30
N ALA A 207 11.27 0.65 6.85
CA ALA A 207 11.83 1.32 5.69
C ALA A 207 12.69 2.50 6.18
N ARG A 208 13.94 2.58 5.74
CA ARG A 208 14.90 3.57 6.22
C ARG A 208 15.58 4.28 5.06
N GLY A 209 15.83 5.59 5.26
CA GLY A 209 16.43 6.42 4.23
C GLY A 209 15.56 6.45 2.97
N SER A 210 14.25 6.44 3.16
CA SER A 210 13.27 6.52 2.07
C SER A 210 13.33 7.89 1.44
N TRP A 211 13.45 7.95 0.13
CA TRP A 211 13.36 9.18 -0.64
C TRP A 211 12.78 8.90 -2.01
N GLY A 212 12.19 9.91 -2.62
CA GLY A 212 11.65 9.79 -3.96
C GLY A 212 11.21 11.11 -4.54
N ILE A 213 10.82 11.03 -5.82
CA ILE A 213 10.32 12.16 -6.60
C ILE A 213 9.06 11.70 -7.32
N PHE A 214 8.02 12.52 -7.22
CA PHE A 214 6.77 12.39 -7.96
C PHE A 214 6.62 13.59 -8.88
N ASP A 215 6.36 13.35 -10.15
CA ASP A 215 6.14 14.37 -11.16
C ASP A 215 4.76 14.20 -11.77
N THR A 216 3.87 15.20 -11.60
CA THR A 216 2.48 15.14 -12.05
C THR A 216 2.19 16.28 -13.00
N PHE A 217 1.91 15.94 -14.26
CA PHE A 217 1.48 16.86 -15.29
C PHE A 217 -0.05 16.81 -15.43
N GLU A 218 -0.67 17.98 -15.50
CA GLU A 218 -2.12 18.16 -15.68
C GLU A 218 -2.41 19.17 -16.79
N SER A 219 -3.27 18.80 -17.75
CA SER A 219 -3.72 19.69 -18.82
C SER A 219 -5.12 19.28 -19.29
N GLY A 220 -6.12 20.11 -19.01
CA GLY A 220 -7.52 19.79 -19.30
C GLY A 220 -7.92 18.42 -18.74
N PRO A 221 -8.39 17.48 -19.59
CA PRO A 221 -8.82 16.15 -19.14
C PRO A 221 -7.66 15.17 -18.87
N VAL A 222 -6.40 15.55 -19.13
CA VAL A 222 -5.22 14.68 -19.05
C VAL A 222 -4.52 14.87 -17.73
N THR A 223 -4.22 13.75 -17.03
CA THR A 223 -3.29 13.69 -15.90
C THR A 223 -2.25 12.60 -16.17
N LEU A 224 -0.98 12.95 -16.06
CA LEU A 224 0.15 12.01 -16.14
C LEU A 224 0.94 12.08 -14.84
N ARG A 225 1.44 10.94 -14.33
CA ARG A 225 2.35 10.91 -13.18
C ARG A 225 3.51 9.96 -13.43
N LEU A 226 4.70 10.38 -13.04
CA LEU A 226 5.90 9.56 -12.93
C LEU A 226 6.35 9.53 -11.47
N SER A 227 6.78 8.36 -11.02
CA SER A 227 7.21 8.14 -9.63
C SER A 227 8.53 7.40 -9.60
N TYR A 228 9.45 7.87 -8.77
CA TYR A 228 10.68 7.17 -8.42
C TYR A 228 10.84 7.18 -6.91
N GLU A 229 11.11 6.01 -6.34
CA GLU A 229 11.29 5.84 -4.90
C GLU A 229 12.44 4.89 -4.61
N GLN A 230 13.19 5.18 -3.57
CA GLN A 230 14.25 4.33 -3.06
C GLN A 230 14.18 4.26 -1.54
N THR A 231 14.39 3.06 -0.97
CA THR A 231 14.43 2.82 0.46
C THR A 231 15.30 1.63 0.79
N THR A 232 15.68 1.47 2.05
CA THR A 232 16.26 0.25 2.59
C THR A 232 15.25 -0.45 3.47
N LEU A 233 14.75 -1.61 3.02
CA LEU A 233 13.67 -2.35 3.67
C LEU A 233 14.22 -3.46 4.56
N THR A 234 13.65 -3.61 5.75
CA THR A 234 13.85 -4.77 6.63
C THR A 234 12.48 -5.36 6.97
N LEU A 235 12.31 -6.67 6.74
CA LEU A 235 11.14 -7.45 7.12
C LEU A 235 11.56 -8.43 8.22
N ASP A 236 11.43 -8.02 9.49
CA ASP A 236 12.04 -8.68 10.65
C ASP A 236 11.58 -10.14 10.82
N GLY A 237 10.26 -10.38 10.78
CA GLY A 237 9.71 -11.74 10.89
C GLY A 237 10.17 -12.65 9.75
N VAL A 238 10.16 -12.16 8.51
CA VAL A 238 10.61 -12.93 7.34
C VAL A 238 12.12 -13.17 7.40
N ASN A 239 12.90 -12.16 7.83
CA ASN A 239 14.34 -12.32 7.96
C ASN A 239 14.71 -13.41 8.97
N SER A 240 13.99 -13.52 10.09
CA SER A 240 14.24 -14.58 11.08
C SER A 240 14.02 -15.99 10.53
N PHE A 241 13.15 -16.18 9.54
CA PHE A 241 13.08 -17.44 8.79
C PHE A 241 14.36 -17.68 7.99
N PHE A 242 14.83 -16.70 7.23
CA PHE A 242 16.04 -16.85 6.41
C PHE A 242 17.32 -17.01 7.25
N GLU A 243 17.39 -16.43 8.44
CA GLU A 243 18.53 -16.61 9.35
C GLU A 243 18.77 -18.07 9.73
N GLN A 244 17.76 -18.91 9.74
CA GLN A 244 17.87 -20.32 10.06
C GLN A 244 18.79 -21.07 9.06
N PHE A 245 18.87 -20.63 7.81
CA PHE A 245 19.77 -21.20 6.82
C PHE A 245 21.24 -21.09 7.21
N ARG A 246 21.63 -20.06 7.95
CA ARG A 246 23.04 -19.82 8.36
C ARG A 246 23.61 -20.96 9.20
N ASN A 247 22.79 -21.79 9.80
CA ASN A 247 23.20 -22.96 10.58
C ASN A 247 23.72 -24.12 9.70
N PHE A 248 23.63 -24.01 8.37
CA PHE A 248 24.01 -25.05 7.41
C PHE A 248 25.30 -24.72 6.65
N GLY A 249 26.30 -24.15 7.33
CA GLY A 249 27.62 -23.86 6.78
C GLY A 249 27.62 -22.93 5.55
N ALA A 250 28.57 -23.13 4.65
CA ALA A 250 28.77 -22.23 3.51
C ALA A 250 27.58 -22.17 2.56
N GLN A 251 26.89 -23.29 2.32
CA GLN A 251 25.70 -23.35 1.47
C GLN A 251 24.54 -22.56 2.08
N GLY A 252 24.29 -22.71 3.37
CA GLY A 252 23.26 -21.96 4.07
C GLY A 252 23.56 -20.45 4.13
N GLN A 253 24.82 -20.08 4.33
CA GLN A 253 25.27 -18.68 4.27
C GLN A 253 25.01 -18.06 2.88
N ALA A 254 25.24 -18.79 1.79
CA ALA A 254 24.98 -18.33 0.42
C ALA A 254 23.48 -18.10 0.19
N LEU A 255 22.61 -19.03 0.63
CA LEU A 255 21.16 -18.88 0.52
C LEU A 255 20.66 -17.69 1.35
N TYR A 256 21.15 -17.51 2.56
CA TYR A 256 20.84 -16.33 3.35
C TYR A 256 21.26 -15.04 2.63
N ALA A 257 22.49 -14.95 2.15
CA ALA A 257 23.00 -13.77 1.44
C ALA A 257 22.14 -13.43 0.21
N GLN A 258 21.62 -14.44 -0.48
CA GLN A 258 20.82 -14.27 -1.69
C GLN A 258 19.36 -13.88 -1.42
N TYR A 259 18.75 -14.38 -0.34
CA TYR A 259 17.29 -14.32 -0.16
C TYR A 259 16.83 -13.63 1.11
N ASN A 260 17.71 -13.16 1.99
CA ASN A 260 17.36 -12.51 3.25
C ASN A 260 16.41 -11.31 3.05
N ALA A 261 15.86 -10.83 4.15
CA ALA A 261 14.98 -9.67 4.19
C ALA A 261 15.50 -8.57 5.15
N TYR A 262 16.84 -8.50 5.34
CA TYR A 262 17.48 -7.54 6.21
C TYR A 262 18.23 -6.47 5.42
N ARG A 263 17.84 -5.20 5.60
CA ARG A 263 18.42 -4.02 4.95
C ARG A 263 18.51 -4.14 3.42
N VAL A 264 17.44 -4.61 2.81
CA VAL A 264 17.33 -4.83 1.37
C VAL A 264 17.21 -3.51 0.62
N PRO A 265 18.14 -3.15 -0.27
CA PRO A 265 17.97 -2.02 -1.17
C PRO A 265 16.75 -2.22 -2.06
N THR A 266 15.84 -1.25 -2.01
CA THR A 266 14.56 -1.30 -2.72
C THR A 266 14.45 -0.09 -3.62
N ILE A 267 14.11 -0.31 -4.88
CA ILE A 267 13.86 0.74 -5.88
C ILE A 267 12.50 0.48 -6.49
N PHE A 268 11.72 1.54 -6.63
CA PHE A 268 10.44 1.51 -7.29
C PHE A 268 10.34 2.59 -8.39
N TRP A 269 9.70 2.21 -9.50
CA TRP A 269 9.30 3.11 -10.59
C TRP A 269 7.83 2.95 -10.84
N GLY A 270 7.11 4.07 -10.94
CA GLY A 270 5.70 4.12 -11.28
C GLY A 270 5.44 5.05 -12.45
N MET A 271 4.43 4.72 -13.23
CA MET A 271 3.87 5.60 -14.25
C MET A 271 2.35 5.48 -14.25
N SER A 272 1.68 6.60 -14.42
CA SER A 272 0.23 6.69 -14.42
C SER A 272 -0.25 7.64 -15.49
N ALA A 273 -1.37 7.32 -16.12
CA ALA A 273 -2.04 8.17 -17.08
C ALA A 273 -3.55 8.09 -16.90
N LYS A 274 -4.21 9.25 -16.92
CA LYS A 274 -5.67 9.38 -16.85
C LYS A 274 -6.14 10.37 -17.92
N TYR A 275 -7.23 10.01 -18.60
CA TYR A 275 -7.99 10.89 -19.46
C TYR A 275 -9.46 10.89 -19.02
N ASP A 276 -9.97 12.03 -18.57
CA ASP A 276 -11.31 12.17 -17.99
C ASP A 276 -12.01 13.42 -18.51
N PRO A 277 -12.69 13.35 -19.68
CA PRO A 277 -13.45 14.48 -20.26
C PRO A 277 -14.82 14.71 -19.61
N GLY A 278 -15.12 14.05 -18.50
CA GLY A 278 -16.35 14.22 -17.71
C GLY A 278 -17.40 13.13 -17.93
N LYS A 279 -17.75 12.76 -19.16
CA LYS A 279 -18.78 11.74 -19.44
C LYS A 279 -18.25 10.31 -19.30
N TRP A 280 -16.98 10.10 -19.56
CA TRP A 280 -16.29 8.83 -19.45
C TRP A 280 -14.86 9.06 -18.96
N PHE A 281 -14.20 8.02 -18.55
CA PHE A 281 -12.79 8.08 -18.22
C PHE A 281 -12.09 6.81 -18.70
N VAL A 282 -10.81 6.96 -18.97
CA VAL A 282 -9.87 5.85 -19.08
C VAL A 282 -8.63 6.20 -18.28
N MET A 283 -8.08 5.22 -17.57
CA MET A 283 -6.84 5.39 -16.84
C MET A 283 -6.08 4.08 -16.76
N GLY A 284 -4.79 4.20 -16.59
CA GLY A 284 -3.91 3.06 -16.39
C GLY A 284 -2.68 3.46 -15.61
N GLU A 285 -2.16 2.52 -14.85
CA GLU A 285 -0.95 2.69 -14.06
C GLU A 285 -0.09 1.44 -14.17
N ALA A 286 1.23 1.62 -14.10
CA ALA A 286 2.20 0.55 -14.08
C ALA A 286 3.28 0.82 -13.05
N GLY A 287 3.77 -0.25 -12.42
CA GLY A 287 4.86 -0.19 -11.47
C GLY A 287 5.90 -1.26 -11.70
N LYS A 288 7.15 -0.96 -11.41
CA LYS A 288 8.27 -1.89 -11.40
C LYS A 288 9.06 -1.74 -10.11
N SER A 289 9.17 -2.81 -9.35
CA SER A 289 9.98 -2.85 -8.13
C SER A 289 11.21 -3.74 -8.30
N ARG A 290 12.29 -3.38 -7.58
CA ARG A 290 13.51 -4.16 -7.47
C ARG A 290 13.91 -4.18 -5.99
N LEU A 291 13.84 -5.36 -5.38
CA LEU A 291 14.27 -5.65 -4.02
C LEU A 291 15.33 -6.75 -4.08
N MET A 292 16.59 -6.37 -4.16
CA MET A 292 17.69 -7.32 -4.37
C MET A 292 18.96 -6.91 -3.59
N PRO A 293 19.66 -7.88 -2.97
CA PRO A 293 19.34 -9.31 -2.90
C PRO A 293 18.17 -9.57 -1.94
N SER A 294 17.17 -10.33 -2.35
CA SER A 294 16.03 -10.72 -1.52
C SER A 294 15.15 -11.74 -2.23
N PHE A 295 14.37 -12.52 -1.47
CA PHE A 295 13.32 -13.42 -1.99
C PHE A 295 12.26 -12.70 -2.84
N MET A 296 12.02 -11.41 -2.59
CA MET A 296 11.03 -10.61 -3.34
C MET A 296 11.47 -10.32 -4.77
N GLY A 297 12.77 -10.09 -5.00
CA GLY A 297 13.37 -9.95 -6.31
C GLY A 297 12.85 -8.75 -7.11
N LYS A 298 12.51 -8.98 -8.38
CA LYS A 298 11.96 -7.97 -9.31
C LYS A 298 10.52 -8.29 -9.63
N GLN A 299 9.67 -7.27 -9.62
CA GLN A 299 8.25 -7.40 -9.93
C GLN A 299 7.81 -6.30 -10.90
N PHE A 300 6.79 -6.58 -11.69
CA PHE A 300 6.12 -5.63 -12.57
C PHE A 300 4.62 -5.86 -12.50
N ALA A 301 3.85 -4.79 -12.38
CA ALA A 301 2.40 -4.85 -12.46
C ALA A 301 1.85 -3.64 -13.21
N TRP A 302 0.66 -3.81 -13.78
CA TRP A 302 -0.05 -2.75 -14.48
C TRP A 302 -1.54 -3.02 -14.46
N TYR A 303 -2.32 -1.96 -14.65
CA TYR A 303 -3.74 -2.08 -14.94
C TYR A 303 -4.19 -1.04 -15.97
N VAL A 304 -5.34 -1.31 -16.57
CA VAL A 304 -6.14 -0.35 -17.33
C VAL A 304 -7.58 -0.42 -16.82
N SER A 305 -8.21 0.73 -16.70
CA SER A 305 -9.60 0.87 -16.28
C SER A 305 -10.32 1.89 -17.14
N GLY A 306 -11.61 1.67 -17.37
CA GLY A 306 -12.48 2.65 -18.01
C GLY A 306 -13.89 2.56 -17.45
N GLY A 307 -14.60 3.69 -17.53
CA GLY A 307 -16.00 3.78 -17.08
C GLY A 307 -16.76 4.88 -17.79
N TYR A 308 -18.08 4.79 -17.72
CA TYR A 308 -18.99 5.74 -18.37
C TYR A 308 -20.05 6.21 -17.39
N ARG A 309 -20.24 7.54 -17.27
CA ARG A 309 -21.18 8.16 -16.35
C ARG A 309 -22.55 8.37 -17.00
N VAL A 310 -23.56 7.66 -16.52
CA VAL A 310 -24.94 7.74 -16.98
C VAL A 310 -25.84 8.12 -15.81
N ARG A 311 -26.23 9.39 -15.74
CA ARG A 311 -26.99 9.93 -14.61
C ARG A 311 -26.30 9.64 -13.27
N GLN A 312 -26.90 8.83 -12.41
CA GLN A 312 -26.38 8.44 -11.10
C GLN A 312 -25.52 7.16 -11.14
N PHE A 313 -25.38 6.51 -12.31
CA PHE A 313 -24.67 5.26 -12.44
C PHE A 313 -23.33 5.45 -13.19
N THR A 314 -22.31 4.78 -12.72
CA THR A 314 -21.02 4.70 -13.40
C THR A 314 -20.60 3.23 -13.50
N PRO A 315 -21.05 2.50 -14.55
CA PRO A 315 -20.46 1.21 -14.88
C PRO A 315 -18.98 1.38 -15.24
N TYR A 316 -18.16 0.41 -14.82
CA TYR A 316 -16.73 0.40 -15.10
C TYR A 316 -16.19 -1.02 -15.27
N ALA A 317 -15.04 -1.11 -15.94
CA ALA A 317 -14.27 -2.32 -16.05
C ALA A 317 -12.80 -2.05 -15.74
N ILE A 318 -12.10 -3.07 -15.21
CA ILE A 318 -10.67 -3.04 -14.91
C ILE A 318 -10.06 -4.34 -15.42
N TYR A 319 -8.87 -4.24 -16.01
CA TYR A 319 -7.99 -5.38 -16.20
C TYR A 319 -6.64 -5.09 -15.57
N ALA A 320 -6.22 -5.91 -14.62
CA ALA A 320 -4.96 -5.78 -13.90
C ALA A 320 -4.11 -7.04 -14.05
N LYS A 321 -2.80 -6.88 -14.06
CA LYS A 321 -1.86 -8.00 -14.13
C LYS A 321 -0.59 -7.71 -13.35
N SER A 322 -0.12 -8.71 -12.58
CA SER A 322 1.19 -8.70 -11.92
C SER A 322 2.08 -9.82 -12.45
N LYS A 323 3.40 -9.63 -12.37
CA LYS A 323 4.40 -10.61 -12.77
C LYS A 323 5.69 -10.47 -11.96
N LYS A 324 6.21 -11.60 -11.46
CA LYS A 324 7.57 -11.67 -10.91
C LYS A 324 8.57 -11.86 -12.06
N LEU A 325 9.64 -11.05 -12.06
CA LEU A 325 10.67 -11.00 -13.11
C LEU A 325 12.01 -11.58 -12.63
N SER A 326 12.02 -12.26 -11.49
CA SER A 326 13.19 -12.90 -10.89
C SER A 326 12.88 -14.38 -10.63
N THR A 327 13.86 -15.10 -10.09
CA THR A 327 13.77 -16.51 -9.74
C THR A 327 12.54 -16.81 -8.88
N THR A 328 11.83 -17.88 -9.22
CA THR A 328 10.59 -18.31 -8.57
C THR A 328 10.72 -19.65 -7.84
N SER A 329 11.89 -20.28 -7.91
CA SER A 329 12.22 -21.52 -7.20
C SER A 329 13.73 -21.65 -7.03
N ASP A 330 14.15 -22.39 -5.99
CA ASP A 330 15.56 -22.71 -5.72
C ASP A 330 15.60 -24.11 -5.08
N PRO A 331 16.53 -24.98 -5.44
CA PRO A 331 16.67 -26.30 -4.82
C PRO A 331 16.93 -26.23 -3.31
N GLY A 332 17.49 -25.10 -2.82
CA GLY A 332 17.81 -24.90 -1.41
C GLY A 332 19.03 -25.69 -0.95
N LEU A 333 19.02 -26.12 0.30
CA LEU A 333 20.06 -26.93 0.91
C LEU A 333 20.14 -28.32 0.25
N ASN A 334 21.36 -28.76 -0.09
CA ASN A 334 21.58 -30.13 -0.54
C ASN A 334 21.43 -31.10 0.64
N LEU A 335 20.29 -31.81 0.71
CA LEU A 335 19.97 -32.70 1.81
C LEU A 335 20.96 -33.85 1.98
N ALA A 336 21.62 -34.29 0.91
CA ALA A 336 22.62 -35.35 1.00
C ALA A 336 23.89 -34.92 1.77
N SER A 337 24.17 -33.63 1.86
CA SER A 337 25.29 -33.09 2.62
C SER A 337 24.91 -32.69 4.07
N VAL A 338 23.63 -32.82 4.44
CA VAL A 338 23.12 -32.50 5.78
C VAL A 338 23.09 -33.76 6.64
N PRO A 339 23.52 -33.69 7.92
CA PRO A 339 23.46 -34.83 8.84
C PRO A 339 22.03 -35.42 8.91
N PRO A 340 21.86 -36.74 8.99
CA PRO A 340 20.53 -37.39 8.93
C PRO A 340 19.49 -36.81 9.91
N PHE A 341 19.90 -36.49 11.13
CA PHE A 341 19.02 -35.94 12.16
C PHE A 341 18.53 -34.49 11.84
N MET A 342 19.17 -33.77 10.91
CA MET A 342 18.78 -32.43 10.48
C MET A 342 18.09 -32.39 9.09
N GLN A 343 18.04 -33.50 8.37
CA GLN A 343 17.51 -33.55 7.00
C GLN A 343 16.06 -33.11 6.91
N ALA A 344 15.21 -33.57 7.83
CA ALA A 344 13.78 -33.20 7.89
C ALA A 344 13.63 -31.67 8.10
N TYR A 345 14.44 -31.09 8.98
CA TYR A 345 14.46 -29.65 9.22
C TYR A 345 14.93 -28.87 8.00
N ALA A 346 16.02 -29.29 7.37
CA ALA A 346 16.52 -28.68 6.13
C ALA A 346 15.52 -28.77 4.97
N ALA A 347 14.81 -29.90 4.85
CA ALA A 347 13.73 -30.05 3.87
C ALA A 347 12.57 -29.08 4.14
N GLY A 348 12.21 -28.87 5.41
CA GLY A 348 11.23 -27.86 5.81
C GLY A 348 11.65 -26.42 5.42
N LEU A 349 12.94 -26.08 5.63
CA LEU A 349 13.48 -24.80 5.19
C LEU A 349 13.47 -24.63 3.66
N ASN A 350 13.80 -25.68 2.90
CA ASN A 350 13.73 -25.66 1.44
C ASN A 350 12.28 -25.46 0.93
N ALA A 351 11.30 -26.10 1.58
CA ALA A 351 9.89 -25.90 1.28
C ALA A 351 9.46 -24.44 1.59
N GLY A 352 9.85 -23.93 2.75
CA GLY A 352 9.59 -22.52 3.14
C GLY A 352 10.23 -21.52 2.19
N LEU A 353 11.49 -21.75 1.78
CA LEU A 353 12.17 -20.94 0.77
C LEU A 353 11.35 -20.86 -0.52
N ASN A 354 10.91 -22.01 -1.04
CA ASN A 354 10.13 -22.04 -2.27
C ASN A 354 8.73 -21.43 -2.11
N ASN A 355 8.14 -21.45 -0.92
CA ASN A 355 6.92 -20.70 -0.62
C ASN A 355 7.14 -19.19 -0.72
N PHE A 356 8.25 -18.65 -0.20
CA PHE A 356 8.60 -17.23 -0.33
C PHE A 356 9.00 -16.85 -1.76
N LEU A 357 9.65 -17.76 -2.49
CA LEU A 357 10.04 -17.52 -3.89
C LEU A 357 8.86 -17.64 -4.86
N ALA A 358 7.78 -18.32 -4.47
CA ALA A 358 6.60 -18.45 -5.32
C ALA A 358 6.12 -17.10 -5.83
N PRO A 359 5.79 -16.96 -7.12
CA PRO A 359 5.45 -15.68 -7.69
C PRO A 359 4.08 -15.19 -7.20
N PRO A 360 3.91 -13.93 -6.80
CA PRO A 360 2.59 -13.34 -6.54
C PRO A 360 1.94 -12.88 -7.86
N THR A 361 1.94 -13.74 -8.88
CA THR A 361 1.48 -13.40 -10.21
C THR A 361 0.01 -13.72 -10.41
N SER A 362 -0.75 -12.75 -10.88
CA SER A 362 -2.17 -12.86 -11.15
C SER A 362 -2.59 -11.96 -12.31
N ALA A 363 -3.73 -12.29 -12.89
CA ALA A 363 -4.46 -11.42 -13.80
C ALA A 363 -5.91 -11.37 -13.33
N THR A 364 -6.40 -10.15 -13.04
CA THR A 364 -7.76 -9.92 -12.56
C THR A 364 -8.54 -9.10 -13.57
N THR A 365 -9.74 -9.56 -13.90
CA THR A 365 -10.74 -8.80 -14.65
C THR A 365 -11.86 -8.42 -13.68
N SER A 366 -12.14 -7.13 -13.56
CA SER A 366 -13.20 -6.63 -12.70
C SER A 366 -14.27 -5.94 -13.51
N LEU A 367 -15.53 -6.19 -13.15
CA LEU A 367 -16.69 -5.49 -13.66
C LEU A 367 -17.46 -4.93 -12.47
N GLY A 368 -17.81 -3.66 -12.54
CA GLY A 368 -18.50 -3.03 -11.43
C GLY A 368 -19.41 -1.89 -11.85
N VAL A 369 -20.20 -1.44 -10.90
CA VAL A 369 -21.06 -0.27 -11.02
C VAL A 369 -21.04 0.52 -9.74
N ARG A 370 -20.88 1.83 -9.87
CA ARG A 370 -21.12 2.81 -8.80
C ARG A 370 -22.48 3.44 -9.02
N TRP A 371 -23.24 3.58 -7.94
CA TRP A 371 -24.52 4.26 -7.88
C TRP A 371 -24.50 5.39 -6.86
N ASP A 372 -24.45 6.63 -7.32
CA ASP A 372 -24.54 7.84 -6.52
C ASP A 372 -26.01 8.13 -6.16
N PHE A 373 -26.58 7.35 -5.24
CA PHE A 373 -28.03 7.39 -4.93
C PHE A 373 -28.41 8.54 -4.00
N MET A 374 -27.46 9.09 -3.27
CA MET A 374 -27.66 10.22 -2.38
C MET A 374 -26.41 11.14 -2.40
N LYS A 375 -26.60 12.42 -2.09
CA LYS A 375 -25.47 13.36 -1.98
C LYS A 375 -24.46 12.84 -0.96
N ASN A 376 -23.18 12.79 -1.36
CA ASN A 376 -22.05 12.33 -0.55
C ASN A 376 -22.11 10.84 -0.12
N VAL A 377 -22.97 10.04 -0.74
CA VAL A 377 -23.09 8.60 -0.47
C VAL A 377 -23.24 7.84 -1.78
N ASP A 378 -22.46 6.80 -1.95
CA ASP A 378 -22.59 5.87 -3.08
C ASP A 378 -22.67 4.41 -2.63
N LEU A 379 -23.22 3.58 -3.50
CA LEU A 379 -23.17 2.12 -3.44
C LEU A 379 -22.35 1.62 -4.61
N LYS A 380 -21.40 0.71 -4.34
CA LYS A 380 -20.65 0.04 -5.41
C LYS A 380 -20.80 -1.45 -5.31
N LEU A 381 -21.05 -2.07 -6.46
CA LEU A 381 -21.02 -3.52 -6.63
C LEU A 381 -19.88 -3.88 -7.59
N GLN A 382 -19.11 -4.90 -7.27
CA GLN A 382 -18.01 -5.35 -8.10
C GLN A 382 -17.90 -6.87 -8.10
N TYR A 383 -17.67 -7.42 -9.27
CA TYR A 383 -17.29 -8.80 -9.51
C TYR A 383 -15.85 -8.82 -10.04
N ASP A 384 -14.98 -9.63 -9.40
CA ASP A 384 -13.61 -9.86 -9.82
C ASP A 384 -13.42 -11.33 -10.20
N HIS A 385 -12.82 -11.57 -11.36
CA HIS A 385 -12.34 -12.88 -11.78
C HIS A 385 -10.82 -12.85 -11.81
N THR A 386 -10.18 -13.55 -10.88
CA THR A 386 -8.71 -13.63 -10.76
C THR A 386 -8.21 -14.98 -11.26
N ARG A 387 -7.26 -14.95 -12.18
CA ARG A 387 -6.48 -16.11 -12.63
C ARG A 387 -5.08 -16.02 -12.04
N LEU A 388 -4.64 -17.08 -11.40
CA LEU A 388 -3.28 -17.20 -10.89
C LEU A 388 -2.40 -17.89 -11.95
N ASP A 389 -1.18 -17.41 -12.17
CA ASP A 389 -0.23 -18.09 -13.01
C ASP A 389 0.24 -19.40 -12.35
N ALA A 390 0.75 -20.35 -13.14
CA ALA A 390 1.23 -21.64 -12.64
C ALA A 390 2.23 -21.46 -11.48
N GLY A 391 2.00 -22.17 -10.38
CA GLY A 391 2.81 -22.08 -9.15
C GLY A 391 2.55 -20.84 -8.29
N SER A 392 1.67 -19.93 -8.71
CA SER A 392 1.33 -18.71 -7.98
C SER A 392 0.26 -18.94 -6.92
N SER A 393 0.34 -18.20 -5.83
CA SER A 393 -0.75 -17.99 -4.88
C SER A 393 -1.38 -16.58 -5.02
N GLY A 394 -0.92 -15.77 -5.96
CA GLY A 394 -1.33 -14.37 -6.05
C GLY A 394 -0.98 -13.61 -4.79
N LEU A 395 -1.90 -12.73 -4.37
CA LEU A 395 -1.84 -11.96 -3.13
C LEU A 395 -2.70 -12.58 -2.01
N LEU A 396 -3.09 -13.87 -2.15
CA LEU A 396 -3.85 -14.58 -1.13
C LEU A 396 -2.98 -14.86 0.10
N ILE A 397 -3.60 -14.78 1.26
CA ILE A 397 -3.00 -15.08 2.57
C ILE A 397 -3.63 -16.32 3.20
N ASN A 398 -3.11 -16.79 4.32
CA ASN A 398 -3.65 -17.94 5.06
C ASN A 398 -3.83 -19.20 4.21
N LEU A 399 -2.83 -19.51 3.37
CA LEU A 399 -2.86 -20.68 2.50
C LEU A 399 -2.96 -21.97 3.33
N GLN A 400 -4.01 -22.75 3.10
CA GLN A 400 -4.27 -23.99 3.81
C GLN A 400 -3.64 -25.23 3.12
N PRO A 401 -3.41 -26.32 3.84
CA PRO A 401 -3.07 -27.60 3.22
C PRO A 401 -4.15 -27.97 2.19
N GLY A 402 -3.75 -28.22 0.95
CA GLY A 402 -4.69 -28.48 -0.15
C GLY A 402 -4.96 -27.27 -1.05
N PHE A 403 -4.41 -26.10 -0.76
CA PHE A 403 -4.44 -24.97 -1.70
C PHE A 403 -3.71 -25.33 -3.00
N VAL A 404 -4.42 -25.22 -4.11
CA VAL A 404 -3.85 -25.49 -5.46
C VAL A 404 -3.32 -24.19 -6.04
N ARG A 405 -1.98 -24.07 -6.12
CA ARG A 405 -1.34 -22.93 -6.77
C ARG A 405 -1.68 -22.88 -8.26
N GLY A 406 -1.90 -21.69 -8.78
CA GLY A 406 -2.33 -21.51 -10.18
C GLY A 406 -3.83 -21.65 -10.42
N SER A 407 -4.63 -21.91 -9.35
CA SER A 407 -6.09 -21.95 -9.45
C SER A 407 -6.68 -20.54 -9.47
N GLY A 408 -7.69 -20.29 -10.33
CA GLY A 408 -8.45 -19.04 -10.32
C GLY A 408 -9.52 -19.01 -9.23
N PHE A 409 -10.01 -17.81 -8.92
CA PHE A 409 -11.14 -17.61 -8.01
C PHE A 409 -11.95 -16.39 -8.40
N ASN A 410 -13.16 -16.30 -7.85
CA ASN A 410 -14.05 -15.15 -8.04
C ASN A 410 -14.26 -14.45 -6.70
N LEU A 411 -14.42 -13.12 -6.77
CA LEU A 411 -14.76 -12.29 -5.64
C LEU A 411 -15.99 -11.47 -5.97
N TYR A 412 -16.96 -11.46 -5.07
CA TYR A 412 -18.17 -10.65 -5.13
C TYR A 412 -18.12 -9.64 -4.00
N SER A 413 -18.25 -8.37 -4.30
CA SER A 413 -18.12 -7.31 -3.31
C SER A 413 -19.20 -6.26 -3.46
N ALA A 414 -19.67 -5.76 -2.32
CA ALA A 414 -20.55 -4.61 -2.23
C ALA A 414 -20.05 -3.65 -1.16
N VAL A 415 -20.05 -2.35 -1.42
CA VAL A 415 -19.71 -1.33 -0.44
C VAL A 415 -20.66 -0.16 -0.51
N VAL A 416 -20.90 0.46 0.64
CA VAL A 416 -21.48 1.80 0.75
C VAL A 416 -20.37 2.73 1.23
N ASP A 417 -20.08 3.75 0.45
CA ASP A 417 -19.11 4.80 0.78
C ASP A 417 -19.84 6.10 1.12
N TRP A 418 -19.28 6.87 2.05
CA TRP A 418 -19.81 8.19 2.41
C TRP A 418 -18.69 9.16 2.80
N VAL A 419 -19.00 10.47 2.64
CA VAL A 419 -18.15 11.59 3.10
C VAL A 419 -19.02 12.68 3.72
N PHE A 420 -18.51 13.43 4.70
CA PHE A 420 -19.19 14.56 5.32
C PHE A 420 -18.23 15.66 5.75
#